data_56429585965244d2457ae94be1aa864a
#
_entry.id   56429585965244d2457ae94be1aa864a
#
_cell.length_a   1.000
_cell.length_b   1.000
_cell.length_c   1.000
_cell.angle_alpha   90.00
_cell.angle_beta   90.00
_cell.angle_gamma   90.00
#
_symmetry.space_group_name_H-M   'P 1'
#
loop_
_entity.id
_entity.type
_entity.pdbx_description
1 polymer ?
#
loop_
_entity_poly.entity_id
_entity_poly.type
_entity_poly.pdbx_seq_one_letter_code
_entity_poly.pdbx_strand_id
1 'polypeptide(L)'
;MIEAPKRVLVAVVPGDLGARIQTWRELHDAWRARLLPPHLTICYRPPHVALETIAAQVHHAFPAPVQVRLGGVAQLPNKDGTLVVEVLDAAELDSARRRLFDCTHAEMGGYREWPWHITWIRYGVRYDAAALLELAADGLHFDAPWTIDTLSLMELREGRYLPAAEFALGAVTQL
;
A
#
# COMPACT_ATOMS: atom_id res chain seq x y z
N MET A 1 4.21 5.59 29.93
CA MET A 1 3.33 4.85 29.00
C MET A 1 4.13 4.49 27.77
N ILE A 2 4.23 3.22 27.42
CA ILE A 2 4.88 2.80 26.17
C ILE A 2 3.87 3.13 25.06
N GLU A 3 4.26 4.01 24.13
CA GLU A 3 3.42 4.33 22.96
C GLU A 3 3.21 3.04 22.14
N ALA A 4 1.97 2.77 21.76
CA ALA A 4 1.66 1.60 20.95
C ALA A 4 2.38 1.69 19.59
N PRO A 5 2.90 0.57 19.04
CA PRO A 5 3.66 0.61 17.80
C PRO A 5 2.81 1.14 16.64
N LYS A 6 3.42 1.94 15.75
CA LYS A 6 2.73 2.40 14.55
C LYS A 6 2.43 1.21 13.65
N ARG A 7 1.18 1.12 13.20
CA ARG A 7 0.68 0.05 12.31
C ARG A 7 0.26 0.59 10.96
N VAL A 8 0.34 -0.25 9.95
CA VAL A 8 -0.25 0.00 8.62
C VAL A 8 -0.73 -1.34 8.04
N LEU A 9 -1.90 -1.33 7.41
CA LEU A 9 -2.43 -2.48 6.65
C LEU A 9 -2.14 -2.24 5.18
N VAL A 10 -1.44 -3.18 4.55
CA VAL A 10 -0.95 -3.04 3.18
C VAL A 10 -1.17 -4.31 2.36
N ALA A 11 -1.24 -4.16 1.05
CA ALA A 11 -0.98 -5.23 0.10
C ALA A 11 0.45 -5.08 -0.42
N VAL A 12 1.31 -6.07 -0.18
CA VAL A 12 2.70 -6.07 -0.66
C VAL A 12 2.71 -6.50 -2.12
N VAL A 13 3.41 -5.74 -2.97
CA VAL A 13 3.53 -6.09 -4.40
C VAL A 13 4.43 -7.30 -4.55
N PRO A 14 3.92 -8.41 -5.13
CA PRO A 14 4.65 -9.67 -5.17
C PRO A 14 5.64 -9.77 -6.35
N GLY A 15 6.54 -10.74 -6.24
CA GLY A 15 7.36 -11.26 -7.35
C GLY A 15 8.15 -10.19 -8.10
N ASP A 16 8.25 -10.36 -9.41
CA ASP A 16 9.05 -9.51 -10.30
C ASP A 16 8.52 -8.06 -10.36
N LEU A 17 7.22 -7.85 -10.22
CA LEU A 17 6.64 -6.51 -10.15
C LEU A 17 7.18 -5.74 -8.94
N GLY A 18 7.14 -6.37 -7.77
CA GLY A 18 7.68 -5.81 -6.54
C GLY A 18 9.19 -5.58 -6.63
N ALA A 19 9.93 -6.54 -7.17
CA ALA A 19 11.38 -6.45 -7.33
C ALA A 19 11.79 -5.27 -8.23
N ARG A 20 11.09 -5.04 -9.34
CA ARG A 20 11.35 -3.89 -10.24
C ARG A 20 11.13 -2.56 -9.51
N ILE A 21 10.00 -2.40 -8.82
CA ILE A 21 9.72 -1.18 -8.07
C ILE A 21 10.75 -1.00 -6.94
N GLN A 22 11.12 -2.08 -6.27
CA GLN A 22 12.11 -2.04 -5.19
C GLN A 22 13.47 -1.55 -5.67
N THR A 23 13.96 -2.03 -6.83
CA THR A 23 15.21 -1.58 -7.45
C THR A 23 15.21 -0.06 -7.66
N TRP A 24 14.13 0.48 -8.21
CA TRP A 24 13.99 1.93 -8.41
C TRP A 24 13.92 2.72 -7.10
N ARG A 25 13.27 2.16 -6.06
CA ARG A 25 13.24 2.76 -4.73
C ARG A 25 14.62 2.78 -4.08
N GLU A 26 15.40 1.73 -4.22
CA GLU A 26 16.76 1.64 -3.70
C GLU A 26 17.70 2.66 -4.34
N LEU A 27 17.52 2.95 -5.62
CA LEU A 27 18.30 3.95 -6.34
C LEU A 27 17.96 5.39 -5.92
N HIS A 28 16.69 5.69 -5.65
CA HIS A 28 16.22 7.07 -5.51
C HIS A 28 15.69 7.42 -4.11
N ASP A 29 15.26 6.44 -3.30
CA ASP A 29 14.76 6.62 -1.94
C ASP A 29 15.17 5.45 -1.03
N ALA A 30 16.46 5.16 -0.99
CA ALA A 30 17.05 3.98 -0.33
C ALA A 30 16.66 3.85 1.15
N TRP A 31 16.43 4.98 1.84
CA TRP A 31 15.99 4.94 3.23
C TRP A 31 14.59 4.34 3.35
N ARG A 32 13.65 4.76 2.50
CA ARG A 32 12.27 4.24 2.52
C ARG A 32 12.17 2.85 1.93
N ALA A 33 13.03 2.53 0.96
CA ALA A 33 13.13 1.18 0.42
C ALA A 33 13.41 0.14 1.51
N ARG A 34 14.20 0.51 2.52
CA ARG A 34 14.51 -0.33 3.68
C ARG A 34 13.43 -0.31 4.77
N LEU A 35 12.60 0.74 4.80
CA LEU A 35 11.57 0.91 5.82
C LEU A 35 10.40 -0.05 5.64
N LEU A 36 9.94 -0.22 4.40
CA LEU A 36 8.77 -1.02 4.03
C LEU A 36 8.88 -1.44 2.55
N PRO A 37 8.60 -2.69 2.17
CA PRO A 37 8.63 -3.13 0.78
C PRO A 37 7.64 -2.33 -0.09
N PRO A 38 7.72 -2.44 -1.44
CA PRO A 38 6.71 -1.88 -2.32
C PRO A 38 5.32 -2.39 -1.97
N HIS A 39 4.38 -1.49 -1.76
CA HIS A 39 3.07 -1.82 -1.23
C HIS A 39 2.00 -0.83 -1.65
N LEU A 40 0.79 -1.31 -1.69
CA LEU A 40 -0.43 -0.51 -1.73
C LEU A 40 -0.96 -0.34 -0.31
N THR A 41 -1.13 0.88 0.15
CA THR A 41 -1.67 1.12 1.49
C THR A 41 -3.18 1.00 1.49
N ILE A 42 -3.70 0.06 2.27
CA ILE A 42 -5.14 -0.17 2.46
C ILE A 42 -5.67 0.72 3.59
N CYS A 43 -4.99 0.71 4.73
CA CYS A 43 -5.39 1.49 5.90
C CYS A 43 -4.17 1.98 6.69
N TYR A 44 -4.11 3.29 6.91
CA TYR A 44 -3.17 3.88 7.87
C TYR A 44 -3.72 3.76 9.28
N ARG A 45 -2.84 3.44 10.23
CA ARG A 45 -3.17 3.39 11.66
C ARG A 45 -4.42 2.56 11.98
N PRO A 46 -4.46 1.28 11.55
CA PRO A 46 -5.53 0.39 11.98
C PRO A 46 -5.56 0.34 13.52
N PRO A 47 -6.74 0.14 14.13
CA PRO A 47 -6.90 0.20 15.57
C PRO A 47 -6.04 -0.86 16.29
N HIS A 48 -5.60 -0.53 17.50
CA HIS A 48 -4.89 -1.46 18.38
C HIS A 48 -5.89 -2.35 19.14
N VAL A 49 -6.48 -3.26 18.39
CA VAL A 49 -7.39 -4.32 18.90
C VAL A 49 -6.76 -5.68 18.68
N ALA A 50 -7.39 -6.74 19.18
CA ALA A 50 -6.95 -8.11 18.97
C ALA A 50 -6.85 -8.46 17.48
N LEU A 51 -5.89 -9.30 17.12
CA LEU A 51 -5.64 -9.66 15.71
C LEU A 51 -6.85 -10.36 15.08
N GLU A 52 -7.59 -11.15 15.87
CA GLU A 52 -8.82 -11.82 15.46
C GLU A 52 -9.91 -10.81 15.06
N THR A 53 -9.99 -9.69 15.77
CA THR A 53 -10.90 -8.59 15.43
C THR A 53 -10.51 -7.94 14.11
N ILE A 54 -9.22 -7.68 13.89
CA ILE A 54 -8.73 -7.14 12.61
C ILE A 54 -8.99 -8.13 11.48
N ALA A 55 -8.72 -9.43 11.70
CA ALA A 55 -8.97 -10.49 10.72
C ALA A 55 -10.46 -10.52 10.30
N ALA A 56 -11.36 -10.52 11.27
CA ALA A 56 -12.81 -10.50 10.99
C ALA A 56 -13.23 -9.27 10.16
N GLN A 57 -12.68 -8.10 10.46
CA GLN A 57 -12.96 -6.87 9.72
C GLN A 57 -12.38 -6.91 8.31
N VAL A 58 -11.17 -7.45 8.14
CA VAL A 58 -10.54 -7.64 6.82
C VAL A 58 -11.37 -8.60 5.98
N HIS A 59 -11.75 -9.76 6.50
CA HIS A 59 -12.57 -10.74 5.77
C HIS A 59 -13.95 -10.20 5.41
N HIS A 60 -14.55 -9.40 6.31
CA HIS A 60 -15.82 -8.73 6.00
C HIS A 60 -15.66 -7.70 4.86
N ALA A 61 -14.59 -6.92 4.89
CA ALA A 61 -14.33 -5.89 3.88
C ALA A 61 -13.88 -6.49 2.53
N PHE A 62 -13.12 -7.58 2.56
CA PHE A 62 -12.52 -8.27 1.42
C PHE A 62 -12.95 -9.74 1.37
N PRO A 63 -14.20 -10.04 0.98
CA PRO A 63 -14.71 -11.41 0.95
C PRO A 63 -14.09 -12.29 -0.14
N ALA A 64 -13.35 -11.70 -1.07
CA ALA A 64 -12.63 -12.37 -2.15
C ALA A 64 -11.33 -11.62 -2.47
N PRO A 65 -10.35 -12.28 -3.15
CA PRO A 65 -9.22 -11.58 -3.75
C PRO A 65 -9.69 -10.47 -4.68
N VAL A 66 -8.91 -9.36 -4.71
CA VAL A 66 -9.24 -8.18 -5.53
C VAL A 66 -8.26 -8.09 -6.70
N GLN A 67 -8.77 -7.90 -7.89
CA GLN A 67 -7.95 -7.67 -9.07
C GLN A 67 -7.81 -6.18 -9.35
N VAL A 68 -6.56 -5.76 -9.58
CA VAL A 68 -6.21 -4.42 -10.01
C VAL A 68 -5.19 -4.50 -11.12
N ARG A 69 -4.87 -3.36 -11.74
CA ARG A 69 -3.83 -3.27 -12.76
C ARG A 69 -2.81 -2.22 -12.35
N LEU A 70 -1.53 -2.54 -12.44
CA LEU A 70 -0.47 -1.54 -12.30
C LEU A 70 -0.34 -0.75 -13.60
N GLY A 71 -0.39 0.56 -13.48
CA GLY A 71 -0.26 1.49 -14.61
C GLY A 71 1.15 2.05 -14.77
N GLY A 72 1.24 3.28 -15.22
CA GLY A 72 2.49 4.02 -15.37
C GLY A 72 2.91 4.74 -14.09
N VAL A 73 3.86 5.66 -14.26
CA VAL A 73 4.34 6.52 -13.19
C VAL A 73 3.65 7.88 -13.25
N ALA A 74 3.37 8.44 -12.09
CA ALA A 74 2.75 9.75 -11.94
C ALA A 74 3.29 10.50 -10.73
N GLN A 75 3.01 11.80 -10.66
CA GLN A 75 3.27 12.63 -9.48
C GLN A 75 1.95 12.94 -8.78
N LEU A 76 1.89 12.68 -7.48
CA LEU A 76 0.72 13.06 -6.68
C LEU A 76 0.70 14.59 -6.47
N PRO A 77 -0.50 15.20 -6.48
CA PRO A 77 -0.68 16.64 -6.26
C PRO A 77 -0.58 17.00 -4.77
N ASN A 78 0.47 16.56 -4.11
CA ASN A 78 0.73 16.84 -2.71
C ASN A 78 1.98 17.73 -2.54
N LYS A 79 2.13 18.32 -1.34
CA LYS A 79 3.26 19.20 -1.03
C LYS A 79 4.64 18.54 -1.17
N ASP A 80 4.69 17.22 -1.04
CA ASP A 80 5.94 16.44 -1.12
C ASP A 80 6.28 16.07 -2.57
N GLY A 81 5.35 16.25 -3.51
CA GLY A 81 5.51 15.85 -4.91
C GLY A 81 5.80 14.36 -5.05
N THR A 82 5.10 13.51 -4.29
CA THR A 82 5.34 12.07 -4.24
C THR A 82 5.23 11.46 -5.63
N LEU A 83 6.26 10.72 -6.06
CA LEU A 83 6.25 9.96 -7.29
C LEU A 83 5.75 8.53 -7.01
N VAL A 84 4.88 8.04 -7.85
CA VAL A 84 4.13 6.79 -7.63
C VAL A 84 4.04 5.95 -8.89
N VAL A 85 3.79 4.66 -8.72
CA VAL A 85 3.20 3.78 -9.72
C VAL A 85 1.69 3.79 -9.48
N GLU A 86 0.93 4.05 -10.53
CA GLU A 86 -0.53 4.09 -10.47
C GLU A 86 -1.12 2.69 -10.30
N VAL A 87 -2.21 2.61 -9.54
CA VAL A 87 -3.03 1.40 -9.45
C VAL A 87 -4.39 1.71 -10.07
N LEU A 88 -4.67 1.02 -11.15
CA LEU A 88 -5.86 1.19 -11.98
C LEU A 88 -6.89 0.10 -11.69
N ASP A 89 -8.11 0.28 -12.19
CA ASP A 89 -9.22 -0.69 -12.06
C ASP A 89 -9.57 -1.01 -10.59
N ALA A 90 -9.47 0.01 -9.72
CA ALA A 90 -9.51 -0.14 -8.27
C ALA A 90 -10.91 0.01 -7.64
N ALA A 91 -12.00 -0.11 -8.40
CA ALA A 91 -13.37 0.10 -7.90
C ALA A 91 -13.74 -0.87 -6.75
N GLU A 92 -13.25 -2.10 -6.79
CA GLU A 92 -13.45 -3.07 -5.71
C GLU A 92 -12.69 -2.67 -4.44
N LEU A 93 -11.47 -2.12 -4.58
CA LEU A 93 -10.72 -1.57 -3.45
C LEU A 93 -11.44 -0.41 -2.79
N ASP A 94 -12.06 0.49 -3.58
CA ASP A 94 -12.84 1.60 -3.05
C ASP A 94 -14.04 1.09 -2.23
N SER A 95 -14.71 0.08 -2.73
CA SER A 95 -15.83 -0.56 -2.04
C SER A 95 -15.39 -1.25 -0.76
N ALA A 96 -14.29 -1.99 -0.80
CA ALA A 96 -13.73 -2.67 0.36
C ALA A 96 -13.22 -1.66 1.41
N ARG A 97 -12.52 -0.60 0.99
CA ARG A 97 -12.04 0.45 1.89
C ARG A 97 -13.17 1.12 2.65
N ARG A 98 -14.30 1.42 2.00
CA ARG A 98 -15.47 1.98 2.68
C ARG A 98 -16.00 1.05 3.77
N ARG A 99 -16.08 -0.25 3.50
CA ARG A 99 -16.49 -1.24 4.51
C ARG A 99 -15.49 -1.35 5.66
N LEU A 100 -14.21 -1.34 5.36
CA LEU A 100 -13.13 -1.40 6.35
C LEU A 100 -13.18 -0.19 7.29
N PHE A 101 -13.45 1.02 6.79
CA PHE A 101 -13.59 2.23 7.61
C PHE A 101 -14.80 2.18 8.52
N ASP A 102 -15.93 1.73 8.01
CA ASP A 102 -17.15 1.58 8.80
C ASP A 102 -16.94 0.59 9.95
N CYS A 103 -16.14 -0.47 9.72
CA CYS A 103 -15.84 -1.46 10.74
C CYS A 103 -14.76 -1.04 11.73
N THR A 104 -13.70 -0.35 11.27
CA THR A 104 -12.52 -0.07 12.09
C THR A 104 -12.47 1.32 12.68
N HIS A 105 -13.34 2.24 12.23
CA HIS A 105 -13.27 3.67 12.53
C HIS A 105 -11.88 4.28 12.24
N ALA A 106 -11.11 3.66 11.34
CA ALA A 106 -9.76 4.09 11.02
C ALA A 106 -9.76 5.44 10.31
N GLU A 107 -9.06 6.42 10.88
CA GLU A 107 -8.90 7.73 10.26
C GLU A 107 -7.86 7.66 9.12
N MET A 108 -8.27 8.04 7.92
CA MET A 108 -7.38 8.12 6.75
C MET A 108 -6.81 9.53 6.50
N GLY A 109 -7.08 10.47 7.37
CA GLY A 109 -6.45 11.79 7.39
C GLY A 109 -6.15 12.39 6.01
N GLY A 110 -7.14 12.74 5.20
CA GLY A 110 -6.96 13.36 3.89
C GLY A 110 -6.58 12.41 2.74
N TYR A 111 -6.27 11.14 3.01
CA TYR A 111 -5.91 10.17 1.97
C TYR A 111 -7.11 9.53 1.25
N ARG A 112 -8.33 9.79 1.67
CA ARG A 112 -9.55 9.22 1.06
C ARG A 112 -9.74 9.60 -0.40
N GLU A 113 -9.27 10.77 -0.79
CA GLU A 113 -9.43 11.33 -2.12
C GLU A 113 -8.24 11.06 -3.04
N TRP A 114 -7.17 10.47 -2.51
CA TRP A 114 -6.00 10.18 -3.31
C TRP A 114 -6.20 8.91 -4.14
N PRO A 115 -5.69 8.90 -5.39
CA PRO A 115 -5.72 7.71 -6.21
C PRO A 115 -4.93 6.58 -5.53
N TRP A 116 -5.35 5.35 -5.80
CA TRP A 116 -4.62 4.19 -5.37
C TRP A 116 -3.24 4.16 -6.03
N HIS A 117 -2.20 3.93 -5.24
CA HIS A 117 -0.84 4.04 -5.72
C HIS A 117 0.16 3.23 -4.90
N ILE A 118 1.29 2.95 -5.51
CA ILE A 118 2.48 2.42 -4.84
C ILE A 118 3.54 3.52 -4.85
N THR A 119 3.97 3.96 -3.68
CA THR A 119 4.98 5.02 -3.56
C THR A 119 6.34 4.53 -4.07
N TRP A 120 6.87 5.26 -5.05
CA TRP A 120 8.24 5.10 -5.53
C TRP A 120 9.19 6.05 -4.80
N ILE A 121 8.98 7.40 -4.90
CA ILE A 121 9.76 8.42 -4.20
C ILE A 121 8.82 9.33 -3.42
N ARG A 122 9.02 9.46 -2.10
CA ARG A 122 8.12 10.28 -1.28
C ARG A 122 8.32 11.79 -1.44
N TYR A 123 9.56 12.23 -1.58
CA TYR A 123 9.89 13.65 -1.66
C TYR A 123 10.35 14.03 -3.07
N GLY A 124 9.49 13.80 -4.06
CA GLY A 124 9.76 14.11 -5.46
C GLY A 124 10.15 15.57 -5.71
N VAL A 125 9.67 16.51 -4.86
CA VAL A 125 10.05 17.94 -4.92
C VAL A 125 11.54 18.20 -4.73
N ARG A 126 12.31 17.23 -4.25
CA ARG A 126 13.78 17.33 -4.11
C ARG A 126 14.52 16.98 -5.40
N TYR A 127 13.81 16.55 -6.41
CA TYR A 127 14.33 16.07 -7.69
C TYR A 127 13.69 16.83 -8.83
N ASP A 128 14.28 16.74 -10.01
CA ASP A 128 13.56 17.06 -11.24
C ASP A 128 12.55 15.94 -11.53
N ALA A 129 11.33 16.13 -11.04
CA ALA A 129 10.28 15.12 -11.13
C ALA A 129 9.93 14.79 -12.60
N ALA A 130 9.98 15.77 -13.50
CA ALA A 130 9.69 15.55 -14.93
C ALA A 130 10.74 14.62 -15.55
N ALA A 131 12.03 14.89 -15.33
CA ALA A 131 13.12 14.05 -15.82
C ALA A 131 13.07 12.63 -15.22
N LEU A 132 12.71 12.49 -13.93
CA LEU A 132 12.57 11.18 -13.31
C LEU A 132 11.37 10.40 -13.86
N LEU A 133 10.23 11.06 -14.11
CA LEU A 133 9.06 10.40 -14.70
C LEU A 133 9.36 9.94 -16.13
N GLU A 134 10.06 10.75 -16.92
CA GLU A 134 10.48 10.38 -18.27
C GLU A 134 11.45 9.18 -18.24
N LEU A 135 12.47 9.21 -17.37
CA LEU A 135 13.41 8.12 -17.18
C LEU A 135 12.74 6.82 -16.74
N ALA A 136 11.73 6.93 -15.86
CA ALA A 136 11.01 5.77 -15.33
C ALA A 136 9.89 5.26 -16.24
N ALA A 137 9.49 6.03 -17.26
CA ALA A 137 8.35 5.69 -18.10
C ALA A 137 8.48 4.30 -18.73
N ASP A 138 9.67 3.92 -19.20
CA ASP A 138 9.91 2.59 -19.77
C ASP A 138 10.17 1.54 -18.68
N GLY A 139 10.86 1.92 -17.60
CA GLY A 139 11.27 1.01 -16.53
C GLY A 139 10.16 0.62 -15.56
N LEU A 140 9.21 1.53 -15.31
CA LEU A 140 8.09 1.38 -14.37
C LEU A 140 6.72 1.45 -15.04
N HIS A 141 6.65 1.32 -16.35
CA HIS A 141 5.38 1.07 -17.03
C HIS A 141 5.06 -0.42 -16.98
N PHE A 142 3.98 -0.78 -16.33
CA PHE A 142 3.68 -2.19 -16.08
C PHE A 142 2.57 -2.70 -16.99
N ASP A 143 1.46 -1.99 -17.10
CA ASP A 143 0.22 -2.48 -17.74
C ASP A 143 -0.07 -3.96 -17.39
N ALA A 144 0.14 -4.30 -16.11
CA ALA A 144 0.17 -5.67 -15.64
C ALA A 144 -0.96 -5.91 -14.62
N PRO A 145 -1.69 -7.03 -14.73
CA PRO A 145 -2.66 -7.43 -13.71
C PRO A 145 -1.96 -7.81 -12.41
N TRP A 146 -2.59 -7.46 -11.28
CA TRP A 146 -2.18 -7.88 -9.96
C TRP A 146 -3.40 -8.32 -9.16
N THR A 147 -3.39 -9.57 -8.72
CA THR A 147 -4.39 -10.11 -7.80
C THR A 147 -3.90 -9.93 -6.38
N ILE A 148 -4.63 -9.13 -5.60
CA ILE A 148 -4.39 -8.96 -4.17
C ILE A 148 -5.16 -10.07 -3.47
N ASP A 149 -4.46 -11.06 -2.99
CA ASP A 149 -4.99 -12.23 -2.28
C ASP A 149 -4.63 -12.26 -0.79
N THR A 150 -3.74 -11.36 -0.38
CA THR A 150 -3.23 -11.28 0.99
C THR A 150 -3.04 -9.82 1.39
N LEU A 151 -3.46 -9.49 2.60
CA LEU A 151 -3.12 -8.22 3.26
C LEU A 151 -2.20 -8.47 4.44
N SER A 152 -1.20 -7.60 4.60
CA SER A 152 -0.23 -7.68 5.69
C SER A 152 -0.45 -6.53 6.67
N LEU A 153 -0.63 -6.84 7.95
CA LEU A 153 -0.53 -5.87 9.03
C LEU A 153 0.94 -5.71 9.40
N MET A 154 1.46 -4.53 9.15
CA MET A 154 2.86 -4.20 9.43
C MET A 154 2.95 -3.33 10.68
N GLU A 155 3.93 -3.60 11.53
CA GLU A 155 4.26 -2.79 12.71
C GLU A 155 5.65 -2.19 12.60
N LEU A 156 5.77 -0.90 12.97
CA LEU A 156 7.07 -0.23 13.05
C LEU A 156 7.83 -0.71 14.30
N ARG A 157 8.91 -1.46 14.06
CA ARG A 157 9.82 -1.98 15.09
C ARG A 157 11.26 -1.72 14.65
N GLU A 158 12.08 -1.20 15.55
CA GLU A 158 13.52 -0.97 15.29
C GLU A 158 13.79 -0.18 13.99
N GLY A 159 12.94 0.80 13.70
CA GLY A 159 13.11 1.69 12.55
C GLY A 159 12.67 1.12 11.20
N ARG A 160 12.00 -0.03 11.16
CA ARG A 160 11.39 -0.61 9.94
C ARG A 160 10.04 -1.26 10.24
N TYR A 161 9.21 -1.38 9.22
CA TYR A 161 7.96 -2.10 9.33
C TYR A 161 8.19 -3.60 9.12
N LEU A 162 7.76 -4.39 10.11
CA LEU A 162 7.84 -5.85 10.07
C LEU A 162 6.42 -6.42 10.07
N PRO A 163 6.19 -7.57 9.40
CA PRO A 163 4.90 -8.24 9.44
C PRO A 163 4.53 -8.62 10.88
N ALA A 164 3.32 -8.24 11.31
CA ALA A 164 2.72 -8.64 12.57
C ALA A 164 1.65 -9.72 12.35
N ALA A 165 0.94 -9.65 11.22
CA ALA A 165 -0.02 -10.66 10.79
C ALA A 165 -0.25 -10.58 9.28
N GLU A 166 -0.71 -11.69 8.69
CA GLU A 166 -1.14 -11.78 7.31
C GLU A 166 -2.57 -12.32 7.24
N PHE A 167 -3.37 -11.79 6.34
CA PHE A 167 -4.78 -12.12 6.16
C PHE A 167 -5.01 -12.54 4.70
N ALA A 168 -5.23 -13.83 4.46
CA ALA A 168 -5.63 -14.33 3.15
C ALA A 168 -7.05 -13.86 2.83
N LEU A 169 -7.25 -13.26 1.64
CA LEU A 169 -8.54 -12.79 1.19
C LEU A 169 -9.36 -13.94 0.59
N GLY A 170 -10.67 -13.92 0.79
CA GLY A 170 -11.55 -15.01 0.34
C GLY A 170 -11.47 -16.28 1.17
N ALA A 171 -10.68 -16.33 2.23
CA ALA A 171 -10.70 -17.45 3.17
C ALA A 171 -12.01 -17.38 3.96
N VAL A 172 -12.90 -18.33 3.73
CA VAL A 172 -14.08 -18.52 4.58
C VAL A 172 -13.58 -19.00 5.92
N THR A 173 -13.64 -18.16 6.95
CA THR A 173 -13.46 -18.63 8.33
C THR A 173 -14.60 -19.60 8.60
N GLN A 174 -14.31 -20.90 8.55
CA GLN A 174 -15.22 -21.91 9.08
C GLN A 174 -15.27 -21.67 10.60
N LEU A 175 -16.37 -21.09 11.06
CA LEU A 175 -16.74 -21.02 12.47
C LEU A 175 -17.23 -22.38 12.95
#